data_43fa83db380d21276b73eae287bb2b6d
#
_entry.id   43fa83db380d21276b73eae287bb2b6d
#
_cell.length_a   1.000
_cell.length_b   1.000
_cell.length_c   1.000
_cell.angle_alpha   90.00
_cell.angle_beta   90.00
_cell.angle_gamma   90.00
#
_symmetry.space_group_name_H-M   'P 1'
#
loop_
_entity.id
_entity.type
_entity.pdbx_description
1 polymer ?
#
loop_
_entity_poly.entity_id
_entity_poly.type
_entity_poly.pdbx_seq_one_letter_code
_entity_poly.pdbx_strand_id
1 'polypeptide(L)'
;MEDIFDIVKSREAQTKYCKEKELPHFAPTSGICYKCNKNIYQQIGWKTEYGRRIQVPLDSKELNHTTGITVEKAGKTLITGCPHCNRSYCE
;
A
#
# COMPACT_ATOMS: atom_id res chain seq x y z
N MET A 1 10.06 11.89 11.16
CA MET A 1 10.46 11.45 9.81
C MET A 1 9.22 11.42 8.92
N GLU A 2 9.27 12.07 7.77
CA GLU A 2 8.12 12.09 6.87
C GLU A 2 7.94 10.75 6.17
N ASP A 3 6.69 10.31 6.06
CA ASP A 3 6.36 9.13 5.28
C ASP A 3 6.45 9.45 3.80
N ILE A 4 7.23 8.67 3.07
CA ILE A 4 7.43 8.86 1.65
C ILE A 4 6.65 7.79 0.88
N PHE A 5 5.78 8.25 -0.02
CA PHE A 5 5.00 7.39 -0.90
C PHE A 5 5.49 7.58 -2.34
N ASP A 6 6.29 6.65 -2.81
CA ASP A 6 6.82 6.66 -4.18
C ASP A 6 6.64 5.27 -4.76
N ILE A 7 5.75 5.15 -5.75
CA ILE A 7 5.39 3.87 -6.34
C ILE A 7 6.59 3.11 -6.89
N VAL A 8 7.44 3.81 -7.67
CA VAL A 8 8.61 3.17 -8.30
C VAL A 8 9.62 2.72 -7.25
N LYS A 9 9.96 3.61 -6.32
CA LYS A 9 10.93 3.29 -5.27
C LYS A 9 10.43 2.20 -4.35
N SER A 10 9.14 2.20 -4.02
CA SER A 10 8.54 1.18 -3.15
C SER A 10 8.55 -0.19 -3.83
N ARG A 11 8.24 -0.25 -5.12
CA ARG A 11 8.30 -1.51 -5.89
C ARG A 11 9.72 -2.06 -5.89
N GLU A 12 10.70 -1.21 -6.16
CA GLU A 12 12.10 -1.59 -6.17
C GLU A 12 12.57 -2.04 -4.79
N ALA A 13 12.17 -1.32 -3.74
CA ALA A 13 12.54 -1.64 -2.36
C ALA A 13 11.97 -3.00 -1.93
N GLN A 14 10.73 -3.30 -2.26
CA GLN A 14 10.12 -4.59 -1.93
C GLN A 14 10.78 -5.72 -2.72
N THR A 15 11.05 -5.52 -4.00
CA THR A 15 11.73 -6.51 -4.83
C THR A 15 13.11 -6.83 -4.25
N LYS A 16 13.86 -5.82 -3.89
CA LYS A 16 15.18 -5.98 -3.28
C LYS A 16 15.09 -6.71 -1.94
N TYR A 17 14.13 -6.33 -1.11
CA TYR A 17 13.92 -6.97 0.19
C TYR A 17 13.63 -8.47 0.04
N CYS A 18 12.73 -8.82 -0.85
CA CYS A 18 12.37 -10.22 -1.08
C CYS A 18 13.55 -11.02 -1.62
N LYS A 19 14.34 -10.42 -2.50
CA LYS A 19 15.52 -11.08 -3.07
C LYS A 19 16.60 -11.30 -2.01
N GLU A 20 16.90 -10.29 -1.20
CA GLU A 20 17.93 -10.38 -0.16
C GLU A 20 17.58 -11.36 0.95
N LYS A 21 16.29 -11.47 1.29
CA LYS A 21 15.81 -12.36 2.34
C LYS A 21 15.36 -13.72 1.82
N GLU A 22 15.47 -13.93 0.51
CA GLU A 22 15.03 -15.17 -0.15
C GLU A 22 13.56 -15.49 0.15
N LEU A 23 12.71 -14.46 0.15
CA LEU A 23 11.30 -14.58 0.41
C LEU A 23 10.48 -14.48 -0.89
N PRO A 24 9.33 -15.17 -0.96
CA PRO A 24 8.46 -15.02 -2.13
C PRO A 24 7.90 -13.60 -2.21
N HIS A 25 7.74 -13.10 -3.42
CA HIS A 25 7.18 -11.76 -3.66
C HIS A 25 5.66 -11.88 -3.83
N PHE A 26 4.92 -11.71 -2.74
CA PHE A 26 3.46 -11.84 -2.76
C PHE A 26 2.75 -10.64 -3.38
N ALA A 27 3.32 -9.44 -3.22
CA ALA A 27 2.71 -8.22 -3.73
C ALA A 27 2.71 -8.23 -5.27
N PRO A 28 1.68 -7.63 -5.90
CA PRO A 28 1.66 -7.52 -7.36
C PRO A 28 2.90 -6.79 -7.87
N THR A 29 3.54 -7.32 -8.91
CA THR A 29 4.75 -6.71 -9.46
C THR A 29 4.50 -5.32 -10.03
N SER A 30 3.28 -5.06 -10.51
CA SER A 30 2.87 -3.75 -10.97
C SER A 30 2.54 -2.79 -9.83
N GLY A 31 2.35 -3.31 -8.62
CA GLY A 31 1.88 -2.54 -7.47
C GLY A 31 0.36 -2.35 -7.44
N ILE A 32 -0.36 -2.82 -8.45
CA ILE A 32 -1.81 -2.64 -8.53
C ILE A 32 -2.52 -3.87 -7.99
N CYS A 33 -3.37 -3.67 -6.96
CA CYS A 33 -4.16 -4.75 -6.38
C CYS A 33 -5.19 -5.24 -7.38
N TYR A 34 -5.24 -6.55 -7.60
CA TYR A 34 -6.17 -7.14 -8.55
C TYR A 34 -7.63 -7.08 -8.08
N LYS A 35 -7.86 -6.86 -6.79
CA LYS A 35 -9.22 -6.79 -6.24
C LYS A 35 -9.80 -5.39 -6.28
N CYS A 36 -9.06 -4.38 -5.84
CA CYS A 36 -9.57 -3.01 -5.76
C CYS A 36 -9.05 -2.10 -6.88
N ASN A 37 -8.11 -2.59 -7.68
CA ASN A 37 -7.48 -1.86 -8.79
C ASN A 37 -6.76 -0.57 -8.36
N LYS A 38 -6.38 -0.46 -7.09
CA LYS A 38 -5.63 0.69 -6.58
C LYS A 38 -4.18 0.29 -6.36
N ASN A 39 -3.26 1.25 -6.49
CA ASN A 39 -1.86 0.98 -6.27
C ASN A 39 -1.57 0.89 -4.77
N ILE A 40 -1.00 -0.23 -4.31
CA ILE A 40 -0.73 -0.47 -2.89
C ILE A 40 0.33 0.47 -2.32
N TYR A 41 1.17 1.05 -3.17
CA TYR A 41 2.22 1.98 -2.76
C TYR A 41 1.79 3.44 -2.84
N GLN A 42 0.56 3.69 -3.29
CA GLN A 42 0.01 5.04 -3.36
C GLN A 42 -0.72 5.37 -2.05
N GLN A 43 -0.50 6.58 -1.53
CA GLN A 43 -1.26 7.04 -0.38
C GLN A 43 -2.67 7.43 -0.82
N ILE A 44 -3.67 6.87 -0.14
CA ILE A 44 -5.08 7.15 -0.42
C ILE A 44 -5.75 7.62 0.87
N GLY A 45 -6.50 8.73 0.77
CA GLY A 45 -7.24 9.27 1.90
C GLY A 45 -8.65 8.70 1.96
N TRP A 46 -9.15 8.52 3.17
CA TRP A 46 -10.48 7.94 3.41
C TRP A 46 -11.22 8.73 4.47
N LYS A 47 -12.55 8.78 4.35
CA LYS A 47 -13.45 9.18 5.43
C LYS A 47 -14.38 8.00 5.74
N THR A 48 -14.89 7.97 6.96
CA THR A 48 -15.87 6.97 7.36
C THR A 48 -17.23 7.63 7.47
N GLU A 49 -18.23 7.10 6.76
CA GLU A 49 -19.60 7.61 6.77
C GLU A 49 -20.56 6.44 6.71
N TYR A 50 -21.47 6.38 7.68
CA TYR A 50 -22.47 5.30 7.79
C TYR A 50 -21.85 3.89 7.76
N GLY A 51 -20.69 3.72 8.40
CA GLY A 51 -20.00 2.43 8.44
C GLY A 51 -19.24 2.08 7.16
N ARG A 52 -19.16 2.99 6.20
CA ARG A 52 -18.44 2.79 4.93
C ARG A 52 -17.22 3.68 4.84
N ARG A 53 -16.19 3.18 4.18
CA ARG A 53 -15.02 4.00 3.82
C ARG A 53 -15.26 4.62 2.45
N ILE A 54 -15.14 5.93 2.37
CA ILE A 54 -15.28 6.67 1.12
C ILE A 54 -13.94 7.34 0.83
N GLN A 55 -13.45 7.16 -0.40
CA GLN A 55 -12.19 7.78 -0.80
C GLN A 55 -12.38 9.30 -0.93
N VAL A 56 -11.46 10.05 -0.31
CA VAL A 56 -11.45 11.51 -0.36
C VAL A 56 -10.04 12.00 -0.71
N PRO A 57 -9.91 13.23 -1.24
CA PRO A 57 -8.59 13.81 -1.47
C PRO A 57 -7.78 13.89 -0.17
N LEU A 58 -6.47 13.80 -0.28
CA LEU A 58 -5.58 13.85 0.90
C LEU A 58 -5.67 15.18 1.63
N ASP A 59 -6.07 16.25 0.96
CA ASP A 59 -6.24 17.57 1.55
C ASP A 59 -7.68 17.85 2.03
N SER A 60 -8.54 16.84 1.98
CA SER A 60 -9.93 16.99 2.41
C SER A 60 -10.04 17.23 3.92
N LYS A 61 -10.94 18.13 4.31
CA LYS A 61 -11.23 18.38 5.72
C LYS A 61 -11.95 17.20 6.39
N GLU A 62 -12.54 16.32 5.58
CA GLU A 62 -13.26 15.14 6.07
C GLU A 62 -12.36 13.91 6.21
N LEU A 63 -11.08 14.05 5.92
CA LEU A 63 -10.11 12.96 5.98
C LEU A 63 -10.03 12.37 7.38
N ASN A 64 -10.34 11.07 7.52
CA ASN A 64 -10.23 10.34 8.77
C ASN A 64 -8.89 9.61 8.90
N HIS A 65 -8.48 8.92 7.84
CA HIS A 65 -7.25 8.13 7.84
C HIS A 65 -6.73 7.97 6.42
N THR A 66 -5.49 7.51 6.31
CA THR A 66 -4.87 7.22 5.03
C THR A 66 -4.38 5.78 5.00
N THR A 67 -4.30 5.21 3.80
CA THR A 67 -3.74 3.89 3.59
C THR A 67 -2.67 3.95 2.50
N GLY A 68 -1.78 3.00 2.49
CA GLY A 68 -0.68 2.95 1.53
C GLY A 68 0.57 2.40 2.18
N ILE A 69 1.54 2.02 1.37
CA ILE A 69 2.80 1.45 1.83
C ILE A 69 3.92 2.43 1.49
N THR A 70 4.66 2.88 2.50
CA THR A 70 5.79 3.78 2.33
C THR A 70 6.99 3.05 1.72
N VAL A 71 7.93 3.80 1.18
CA VAL A 71 9.19 3.26 0.67
C VAL A 71 9.93 2.52 1.79
N GLU A 72 9.95 3.11 2.98
CA GLU A 72 10.60 2.49 4.15
C GLU A 72 9.99 1.14 4.49
N LYS A 73 8.65 1.07 4.57
CA LYS A 73 7.96 -0.18 4.88
C LYS A 73 8.19 -1.23 3.80
N ALA A 74 8.18 -0.83 2.53
CA ALA A 74 8.43 -1.74 1.41
C ALA A 74 9.83 -2.33 1.43
N GLY A 75 10.80 -1.60 1.98
CA GLY A 75 12.19 -2.04 2.07
C GLY A 75 12.53 -2.81 3.34
N LYS A 76 11.62 -2.89 4.31
CA LYS A 76 11.88 -3.52 5.60
C LYS A 76 10.90 -4.61 5.98
N THR A 77 9.80 -4.74 5.27
CA THR A 77 8.71 -5.66 5.64
C THR A 77 8.19 -6.38 4.40
N LEU A 78 7.95 -7.68 4.52
CA LEU A 78 7.31 -8.43 3.44
C LEU A 78 5.85 -8.00 3.32
N ILE A 79 5.45 -7.62 2.12
CA ILE A 79 4.08 -7.19 1.84
C ILE A 79 3.25 -8.42 1.47
N THR A 80 2.27 -8.74 2.31
CA THR A 80 1.43 -9.92 2.13
C THR A 80 -0.04 -9.59 1.88
N GLY A 81 -0.37 -8.31 1.74
CA GLY A 81 -1.76 -7.90 1.51
C GLY A 81 -1.88 -6.46 1.06
N CYS A 82 -3.06 -6.12 0.58
CA CYS A 82 -3.37 -4.77 0.13
C CYS A 82 -3.77 -3.88 1.31
N PRO A 83 -3.15 -2.70 1.49
CA PRO A 83 -3.50 -1.81 2.59
C PRO A 83 -4.85 -1.10 2.38
N HIS A 84 -5.36 -1.10 1.14
CA HIS A 84 -6.60 -0.37 0.81
C HIS A 84 -7.85 -1.22 0.95
N CYS A 85 -7.80 -2.49 0.60
CA CYS A 85 -8.96 -3.38 0.63
C CYS A 85 -8.79 -4.59 1.55
N ASN A 86 -7.64 -4.69 2.21
CA ASN A 86 -7.29 -5.79 3.14
C ASN A 86 -7.27 -7.19 2.50
N ARG A 87 -7.10 -7.25 1.18
CA ARG A 87 -6.96 -8.54 0.50
C ARG A 87 -5.61 -9.16 0.81
N SER A 88 -5.60 -10.41 1.26
CA SER A 88 -4.37 -11.14 1.46
C SER A 88 -3.85 -11.73 0.15
N TYR A 89 -2.55 -11.65 -0.05
CA TYR A 89 -1.89 -12.23 -1.24
C TYR A 89 -1.21 -13.56 -0.95
N CYS A 90 -1.19 -13.98 0.30
CA CYS A 90 -0.50 -15.20 0.70
C CYS A 90 -1.45 -16.35 1.05
N GLU A 91 -2.72 -16.19 0.82
CA GLU A 91 -3.74 -17.23 1.02
C GLU A 91 -4.04 -17.97 -0.27
#